data_9fa9afe44d1a08aefea3c74a3670941b
#
_entry.id   9fa9afe44d1a08aefea3c74a3670941b
#
_cell.length_a   1.000
_cell.length_b   1.000
_cell.length_c   1.000
_cell.angle_alpha   90.00
_cell.angle_beta   90.00
_cell.angle_gamma   90.00
#
_symmetry.space_group_name_H-M   'P 1'
#
loop_
_entity.id
_entity.type
_entity.pdbx_description
1 polymer ?
#
loop_
_entity_poly.entity_id
_entity_poly.type
_entity_poly.pdbx_seq_one_letter_code
_entity_poly.pdbx_strand_id
1 'polypeptide(L)'
;MDKQAAVILVAGKGTRMKSGIPKALHSVCGKEMVTLIVDSVRAAGIDRIVVVVAPESDSIKAILGNDVNYVEQTDQLGTGHALLQAREVLEGVSEITVLAGDTPLIRSESLESLARIQRDNSALITILTAVVGDPSDLGRIVRDDKGINAVIEHYMAS
;
A
#
# COMPACT_ATOMS: atom_id res chain seq x y z
N MET A 1 11.09 -15.03 -13.80
CA MET A 1 10.91 -14.62 -12.39
C MET A 1 10.45 -13.17 -12.41
N ASP A 2 9.31 -12.91 -11.83
CA ASP A 2 8.77 -11.55 -11.74
C ASP A 2 9.69 -10.72 -10.88
N LYS A 3 10.32 -9.73 -11.50
CA LYS A 3 11.25 -8.84 -10.78
C LYS A 3 10.52 -7.84 -9.88
N GLN A 4 9.21 -7.67 -10.09
CA GLN A 4 8.36 -6.72 -9.40
C GLN A 4 7.20 -7.42 -8.70
N ALA A 5 6.81 -6.88 -7.54
CA ALA A 5 5.59 -7.25 -6.84
C ALA A 5 4.92 -6.02 -6.21
N ALA A 6 3.62 -6.11 -5.98
CA ALA A 6 2.89 -5.14 -5.16
C ALA A 6 2.48 -5.78 -3.83
N VAL A 7 2.55 -5.00 -2.75
CA VAL A 7 2.06 -5.37 -1.43
C VAL A 7 0.98 -4.37 -1.02
N ILE A 8 -0.24 -4.86 -0.87
CA ILE A 8 -1.40 -4.04 -0.49
C ILE A 8 -1.73 -4.32 0.99
N LEU A 9 -1.65 -3.28 1.81
CA LEU A 9 -1.81 -3.38 3.26
C LEU A 9 -3.27 -3.09 3.65
N VAL A 10 -4.02 -4.13 4.02
CA VAL A 10 -5.44 -4.04 4.40
C VAL A 10 -5.75 -4.59 5.80
N ALA A 11 -4.72 -4.95 6.57
CA ALA A 11 -4.88 -5.51 7.92
C ALA A 11 -5.38 -4.50 8.98
N GLY A 12 -5.46 -3.22 8.64
CA GLY A 12 -5.89 -2.16 9.56
C GLY A 12 -7.36 -2.28 9.97
N LYS A 13 -7.66 -2.12 11.28
CA LYS A 13 -9.03 -2.24 11.83
C LYS A 13 -10.04 -1.20 11.34
N GLY A 14 -9.60 -0.09 10.73
CA GLY A 14 -10.48 0.96 10.22
C GLY A 14 -11.44 1.55 11.26
N THR A 15 -11.07 1.58 12.53
CA THR A 15 -11.94 1.93 13.68
C THR A 15 -12.63 3.30 13.55
N ARG A 16 -11.98 4.24 12.87
CA ARG A 16 -12.54 5.58 12.59
C ARG A 16 -13.80 5.55 11.73
N MET A 17 -13.99 4.52 10.91
CA MET A 17 -15.16 4.42 10.02
C MET A 17 -16.43 3.96 10.73
N LYS A 18 -16.35 3.48 11.97
CA LYS A 18 -17.49 3.01 12.78
C LYS A 18 -18.41 2.05 11.99
N SER A 19 -17.83 1.18 11.16
CA SER A 19 -18.50 0.25 10.27
C SER A 19 -18.14 -1.18 10.65
N GLY A 20 -19.10 -2.11 10.50
CA GLY A 20 -18.85 -3.56 10.60
C GLY A 20 -18.18 -4.16 9.36
N ILE A 21 -18.00 -3.38 8.29
CA ILE A 21 -17.36 -3.81 7.06
C ILE A 21 -15.88 -3.39 7.13
N PRO A 22 -14.91 -4.27 6.79
CA PRO A 22 -13.51 -3.89 6.67
C PRO A 22 -13.33 -2.66 5.78
N LYS A 23 -12.46 -1.71 6.20
CA LYS A 23 -12.27 -0.45 5.49
C LYS A 23 -12.06 -0.63 3.99
N ALA A 24 -11.22 -1.58 3.61
CA ALA A 24 -10.87 -1.86 2.22
C ALA A 24 -12.03 -2.38 1.35
N LEU A 25 -13.14 -2.82 1.96
CA LEU A 25 -14.34 -3.31 1.28
C LEU A 25 -15.43 -2.25 1.11
N HIS A 26 -15.23 -1.03 1.62
CA HIS A 26 -16.15 0.05 1.29
C HIS A 26 -16.05 0.38 -0.20
N SER A 27 -17.22 0.62 -0.80
CA SER A 27 -17.29 0.89 -2.24
C SER A 27 -17.07 2.37 -2.56
N VAL A 28 -16.31 2.60 -3.61
CA VAL A 28 -16.17 3.89 -4.27
C VAL A 28 -16.68 3.72 -5.70
N CYS A 29 -17.71 4.48 -6.06
CA CYS A 29 -18.38 4.37 -7.36
C CYS A 29 -18.84 2.93 -7.71
N GLY A 30 -19.30 2.18 -6.70
CA GLY A 30 -19.85 0.83 -6.89
C GLY A 30 -18.82 -0.30 -6.92
N LYS A 31 -17.53 -0.02 -6.68
CA LYS A 31 -16.47 -1.02 -6.62
C LYS A 31 -15.67 -0.87 -5.32
N GLU A 32 -15.30 -1.98 -4.69
CA GLU A 32 -14.58 -1.97 -3.41
C GLU A 32 -13.20 -1.32 -3.58
N MET A 33 -12.75 -0.57 -2.56
CA MET A 33 -11.48 0.15 -2.60
C MET A 33 -10.30 -0.78 -2.92
N VAL A 34 -10.25 -1.95 -2.30
CA VAL A 34 -9.17 -2.91 -2.54
C VAL A 34 -9.15 -3.42 -3.98
N THR A 35 -10.32 -3.61 -4.59
CA THR A 35 -10.44 -4.04 -5.99
C THR A 35 -9.93 -2.96 -6.94
N LEU A 36 -10.26 -1.68 -6.69
CA LEU A 36 -9.75 -0.56 -7.47
C LEU A 36 -8.22 -0.47 -7.41
N ILE A 37 -7.63 -0.73 -6.24
CA ILE A 37 -6.17 -0.74 -6.08
C ILE A 37 -5.54 -1.90 -6.87
N VAL A 38 -6.11 -3.11 -6.76
CA VAL A 38 -5.64 -4.29 -7.51
C VAL A 38 -5.68 -4.05 -9.01
N ASP A 39 -6.76 -3.44 -9.51
CA ASP A 39 -6.87 -3.10 -10.94
C ASP A 39 -5.79 -2.11 -11.38
N SER A 40 -5.53 -1.06 -10.58
CA SER A 40 -4.49 -0.08 -10.89
C SER A 40 -3.10 -0.71 -10.88
N VAL A 41 -2.84 -1.64 -9.97
CA VAL A 41 -1.58 -2.40 -9.89
C VAL A 41 -1.40 -3.28 -11.13
N ARG A 42 -2.45 -4.00 -11.54
CA ARG A 42 -2.42 -4.83 -12.77
C ARG A 42 -2.24 -3.99 -14.01
N ALA A 43 -2.95 -2.85 -14.10
CA ALA A 43 -2.81 -1.90 -15.21
C ALA A 43 -1.38 -1.32 -15.31
N ALA A 44 -0.65 -1.23 -14.19
CA ALA A 44 0.77 -0.85 -14.16
C ALA A 44 1.73 -2.01 -14.53
N GLY A 45 1.21 -3.17 -14.95
CA GLY A 45 2.01 -4.33 -15.36
C GLY A 45 2.62 -5.13 -14.21
N ILE A 46 2.06 -5.04 -13.00
CA ILE A 46 2.51 -5.79 -11.83
C ILE A 46 1.54 -6.95 -11.59
N ASP A 47 1.94 -8.17 -11.95
CA ASP A 47 1.08 -9.36 -11.85
C ASP A 47 1.18 -10.04 -10.48
N ARG A 48 2.37 -9.98 -9.83
CA ARG A 48 2.57 -10.57 -8.51
C ARG A 48 2.05 -9.62 -7.42
N ILE A 49 0.88 -9.95 -6.87
CA ILE A 49 0.20 -9.12 -5.86
C ILE A 49 0.10 -9.91 -4.56
N VAL A 50 0.52 -9.29 -3.46
CA VAL A 50 0.40 -9.81 -2.09
C VAL A 50 -0.51 -8.87 -1.31
N VAL A 51 -1.55 -9.42 -0.70
CA VAL A 51 -2.49 -8.66 0.13
C VAL A 51 -2.27 -9.05 1.58
N VAL A 52 -1.83 -8.10 2.39
CA VAL A 52 -1.64 -8.31 3.83
C VAL A 52 -2.96 -8.03 4.54
N VAL A 53 -3.55 -9.07 5.09
CA VAL A 53 -4.88 -9.05 5.71
C VAL A 53 -4.80 -9.25 7.23
N ALA A 54 -5.84 -8.87 7.95
CA ALA A 54 -6.04 -9.30 9.33
C ALA A 54 -6.51 -10.77 9.37
N PRO A 55 -6.38 -11.47 10.51
CA PRO A 55 -7.07 -12.75 10.71
C PRO A 55 -8.57 -12.63 10.41
N GLU A 56 -9.20 -13.72 9.99
CA GLU A 56 -10.65 -13.78 9.69
C GLU A 56 -11.10 -12.81 8.56
N SER A 57 -10.24 -12.57 7.57
CA SER A 57 -10.52 -11.68 6.43
C SER A 57 -11.16 -12.42 5.24
N ASP A 58 -12.04 -13.38 5.48
CA ASP A 58 -12.68 -14.19 4.44
C ASP A 58 -13.47 -13.34 3.44
N SER A 59 -14.06 -12.23 3.88
CA SER A 59 -14.78 -11.30 3.01
C SER A 59 -13.85 -10.63 1.96
N ILE A 60 -12.60 -10.32 2.32
CA ILE A 60 -11.62 -9.78 1.37
C ILE A 60 -11.19 -10.87 0.39
N LYS A 61 -10.93 -12.09 0.90
CA LYS A 61 -10.55 -13.24 0.08
C LYS A 61 -11.68 -13.63 -0.89
N ALA A 62 -12.95 -13.55 -0.47
CA ALA A 62 -14.11 -13.81 -1.31
C ALA A 62 -14.24 -12.82 -2.48
N ILE A 63 -13.87 -11.55 -2.29
CA ILE A 63 -13.95 -10.51 -3.32
C ILE A 63 -12.77 -10.58 -4.29
N LEU A 64 -11.55 -10.73 -3.80
CA LEU A 64 -10.36 -10.73 -4.64
C LEU A 64 -10.06 -12.11 -5.26
N GLY A 65 -10.63 -13.18 -4.73
CA GLY A 65 -10.43 -14.55 -5.25
C GLY A 65 -9.02 -15.07 -5.03
N ASN A 66 -8.57 -15.95 -5.95
CA ASN A 66 -7.29 -16.66 -5.86
C ASN A 66 -6.18 -16.04 -6.73
N ASP A 67 -6.46 -14.92 -7.39
CA ASP A 67 -5.53 -14.28 -8.32
C ASP A 67 -4.49 -13.39 -7.62
N VAL A 68 -4.52 -13.36 -6.30
CA VAL A 68 -3.55 -12.66 -5.43
C VAL A 68 -3.09 -13.58 -4.31
N ASN A 69 -1.91 -13.31 -3.75
CA ASN A 69 -1.42 -14.02 -2.58
C ASN A 69 -1.87 -13.31 -1.31
N TYR A 70 -2.22 -14.07 -0.27
CA TYR A 70 -2.62 -13.51 1.02
C TYR A 70 -1.59 -13.85 2.08
N VAL A 71 -1.32 -12.86 2.95
CA VAL A 71 -0.48 -13.02 4.14
C VAL A 71 -1.20 -12.39 5.31
N GLU A 72 -1.21 -13.06 6.46
CA GLU A 72 -1.91 -12.58 7.64
C GLU A 72 -0.97 -11.79 8.55
N GLN A 73 -1.43 -10.61 8.98
CA GLN A 73 -0.83 -9.86 10.07
C GLN A 73 -1.66 -10.10 11.34
N THR A 74 -1.20 -11.00 12.20
CA THR A 74 -1.88 -11.33 13.46
C THR A 74 -1.80 -10.18 14.46
N ASP A 75 -0.60 -9.63 14.65
CA ASP A 75 -0.35 -8.52 15.56
C ASP A 75 -0.22 -7.21 14.80
N GLN A 76 -1.08 -6.24 15.08
CA GLN A 76 -1.11 -4.96 14.35
C GLN A 76 -0.07 -3.98 14.90
N LEU A 77 1.21 -4.27 14.68
CA LEU A 77 2.36 -3.48 15.15
C LEU A 77 2.80 -2.37 14.16
N GLY A 78 1.91 -1.99 13.25
CA GLY A 78 2.14 -0.91 12.28
C GLY A 78 2.47 -1.40 10.87
N THR A 79 2.67 -0.42 9.96
CA THR A 79 2.84 -0.62 8.52
C THR A 79 4.09 -1.42 8.16
N GLY A 80 5.22 -1.13 8.80
CA GLY A 80 6.46 -1.87 8.59
C GLY A 80 6.33 -3.33 9.00
N HIS A 81 5.67 -3.61 10.13
CA HIS A 81 5.39 -4.97 10.58
C HIS A 81 4.48 -5.71 9.57
N ALA A 82 3.46 -5.04 9.04
CA ALA A 82 2.59 -5.60 8.01
C ALA A 82 3.39 -6.01 6.77
N LEU A 83 4.28 -5.15 6.28
CA LEU A 83 5.14 -5.45 5.14
C LEU A 83 6.07 -6.64 5.41
N LEU A 84 6.62 -6.75 6.61
CA LEU A 84 7.50 -7.86 7.00
C LEU A 84 6.81 -9.23 6.93
N GLN A 85 5.48 -9.30 7.13
CA GLN A 85 4.74 -10.56 6.97
C GLN A 85 4.81 -11.10 5.53
N ALA A 86 4.97 -10.22 4.55
CA ALA A 86 5.07 -10.61 3.14
C ALA A 86 6.47 -11.10 2.73
N ARG A 87 7.46 -11.07 3.62
CA ARG A 87 8.88 -11.33 3.29
C ARG A 87 9.09 -12.67 2.56
N GLU A 88 8.54 -13.75 3.07
CA GLU A 88 8.74 -15.09 2.50
C GLU A 88 8.11 -15.21 1.11
N VAL A 89 6.89 -14.68 0.93
CA VAL A 89 6.19 -14.71 -0.36
C VAL A 89 6.78 -13.72 -1.38
N LEU A 90 7.71 -12.87 -0.99
CA LEU A 90 8.43 -11.93 -1.86
C LEU A 90 9.85 -12.41 -2.21
N GLU A 91 10.22 -13.62 -1.83
CA GLU A 91 11.54 -14.15 -2.14
C GLU A 91 11.79 -14.15 -3.66
N GLY A 92 12.96 -13.65 -4.06
CA GLY A 92 13.35 -13.48 -5.46
C GLY A 92 12.79 -12.25 -6.16
N VAL A 93 11.99 -11.42 -5.48
CA VAL A 93 11.52 -10.11 -5.98
C VAL A 93 12.59 -9.06 -5.72
N SER A 94 12.90 -8.24 -6.73
CA SER A 94 13.91 -7.17 -6.63
C SER A 94 13.31 -5.78 -6.40
N GLU A 95 12.04 -5.58 -6.71
CA GLU A 95 11.36 -4.30 -6.59
C GLU A 95 9.94 -4.50 -6.04
N ILE A 96 9.57 -3.76 -5.01
CA ILE A 96 8.30 -3.88 -4.33
C ILE A 96 7.58 -2.54 -4.33
N THR A 97 6.33 -2.51 -4.80
CA THR A 97 5.43 -1.38 -4.65
C THR A 97 4.53 -1.61 -3.45
N VAL A 98 4.60 -0.75 -2.43
CA VAL A 98 3.78 -0.86 -1.21
C VAL A 98 2.63 0.14 -1.27
N LEU A 99 1.41 -0.33 -1.07
CA LEU A 99 0.18 0.45 -1.16
C LEU A 99 -0.66 0.29 0.12
N ALA A 100 -1.22 1.40 0.59
CA ALA A 100 -2.24 1.35 1.62
C ALA A 100 -3.59 0.98 1.00
N GLY A 101 -4.36 0.11 1.67
CA GLY A 101 -5.66 -0.38 1.19
C GLY A 101 -6.79 0.66 1.20
N ASP A 102 -6.49 1.89 1.57
CA ASP A 102 -7.41 3.03 1.61
C ASP A 102 -7.07 4.15 0.61
N THR A 103 -6.26 3.85 -0.39
CA THR A 103 -5.89 4.77 -1.48
C THR A 103 -6.46 4.32 -2.84
N PRO A 104 -7.79 4.19 -2.98
CA PRO A 104 -8.42 3.56 -4.16
C PRO A 104 -8.25 4.34 -5.46
N LEU A 105 -7.88 5.62 -5.37
CA LEU A 105 -7.74 6.50 -6.54
C LEU A 105 -6.30 6.60 -7.05
N ILE A 106 -5.39 5.74 -6.56
CA ILE A 106 -4.04 5.63 -7.13
C ILE A 106 -4.14 5.20 -8.59
N ARG A 107 -3.42 5.87 -9.48
CA ARG A 107 -3.44 5.56 -10.91
C ARG A 107 -2.23 4.72 -11.31
N SER A 108 -2.41 3.86 -12.31
CA SER A 108 -1.33 3.03 -12.85
C SER A 108 -0.13 3.86 -13.31
N GLU A 109 -0.36 5.01 -13.96
CA GLU A 109 0.71 5.89 -14.42
C GLU A 109 1.57 6.45 -13.28
N SER A 110 0.96 6.62 -12.08
CA SER A 110 1.71 7.03 -10.88
C SER A 110 2.62 5.91 -10.39
N LEU A 111 2.16 4.66 -10.43
CA LEU A 111 2.94 3.48 -10.04
C LEU A 111 4.10 3.25 -11.01
N GLU A 112 3.84 3.31 -12.32
CA GLU A 112 4.85 3.23 -13.37
C GLU A 112 5.92 4.32 -13.21
N SER A 113 5.50 5.56 -12.92
CA SER A 113 6.41 6.69 -12.71
C SER A 113 7.28 6.50 -11.47
N LEU A 114 6.71 6.00 -10.35
CA LEU A 114 7.49 5.66 -9.16
C LEU A 114 8.57 4.63 -9.45
N ALA A 115 8.20 3.51 -10.09
CA ALA A 115 9.11 2.46 -10.45
C ALA A 115 10.22 2.94 -11.40
N ARG A 116 9.87 3.77 -12.38
CA ARG A 116 10.83 4.39 -13.29
C ARG A 116 11.82 5.30 -12.54
N ILE A 117 11.31 6.21 -11.71
CA ILE A 117 12.15 7.14 -10.92
C ILE A 117 13.10 6.37 -10.02
N GLN A 118 12.63 5.28 -9.39
CA GLN A 118 13.47 4.43 -8.55
C GLN A 118 14.64 3.83 -9.33
N ARG A 119 14.37 3.26 -10.50
CA ARG A 119 15.39 2.65 -11.36
C ARG A 119 16.36 3.67 -11.93
N ASP A 120 15.85 4.79 -12.46
CA ASP A 120 16.67 5.84 -13.10
C ASP A 120 17.66 6.46 -12.11
N ASN A 121 17.29 6.54 -10.83
CA ASN A 121 18.14 7.09 -9.77
C ASN A 121 18.85 6.04 -8.93
N SER A 122 18.67 4.75 -9.21
CA SER A 122 19.18 3.64 -8.38
C SER A 122 18.80 3.83 -6.90
N ALA A 123 17.60 4.35 -6.64
CA ALA A 123 17.14 4.68 -5.30
C ALA A 123 16.75 3.40 -4.54
N LEU A 124 17.09 3.35 -3.25
CA LEU A 124 16.65 2.25 -2.39
C LEU A 124 15.15 2.34 -2.07
N ILE A 125 14.64 3.56 -1.91
CA ILE A 125 13.23 3.84 -1.62
C ILE A 125 12.80 5.07 -2.41
N THR A 126 11.62 4.98 -3.02
CA THR A 126 10.94 6.11 -3.68
C THR A 126 9.56 6.28 -3.05
N ILE A 127 9.19 7.49 -2.67
CA ILE A 127 7.93 7.78 -1.97
C ILE A 127 7.09 8.73 -2.80
N LEU A 128 5.83 8.37 -3.05
CA LEU A 128 4.85 9.28 -3.62
C LEU A 128 4.38 10.26 -2.56
N THR A 129 4.54 11.55 -2.83
CA THR A 129 4.15 12.63 -1.93
C THR A 129 3.25 13.64 -2.65
N ALA A 130 2.49 14.41 -1.89
CA ALA A 130 1.68 15.50 -2.40
C ALA A 130 1.96 16.78 -1.62
N VAL A 131 1.89 17.92 -2.30
CA VAL A 131 1.86 19.24 -1.66
C VAL A 131 0.41 19.63 -1.47
N VAL A 132 0.01 19.82 -0.22
CA VAL A 132 -1.36 20.17 0.16
C VAL A 132 -1.37 21.51 0.90
N GLY A 133 -2.44 22.29 0.72
CA GLY A 133 -2.57 23.60 1.38
C GLY A 133 -2.77 23.49 2.90
N ASP A 134 -3.54 22.50 3.34
CA ASP A 134 -3.72 22.16 4.74
C ASP A 134 -3.36 20.69 4.94
N PRO A 135 -2.22 20.39 5.57
CA PRO A 135 -1.79 19.02 5.81
C PRO A 135 -2.51 18.33 6.98
N SER A 136 -3.29 19.03 7.80
CA SER A 136 -4.11 18.46 8.91
C SER A 136 -3.50 17.19 9.54
N ASP A 137 -4.18 16.06 9.37
CA ASP A 137 -3.81 14.76 9.93
C ASP A 137 -2.80 13.96 9.09
N LEU A 138 -2.22 14.55 8.05
CA LEU A 138 -1.23 13.88 7.21
C LEU A 138 0.16 13.92 7.84
N GLY A 139 0.98 12.91 7.60
CA GLY A 139 2.41 12.92 7.94
C GLY A 139 3.18 13.96 7.14
N ARG A 140 4.30 14.42 7.68
CA ARG A 140 5.17 15.43 7.04
C ARG A 140 6.42 14.77 6.50
N ILE A 141 6.76 15.07 5.25
CA ILE A 141 8.05 14.69 4.66
C ILE A 141 9.04 15.81 4.93
N VAL A 142 10.04 15.52 5.75
CA VAL A 142 11.15 16.45 6.03
C VAL A 142 12.28 16.15 5.04
N ARG A 143 12.76 17.20 4.38
CA ARG A 143 13.84 17.11 3.37
C ARG A 143 15.03 17.97 3.79
N ASP A 144 16.20 17.55 3.39
CA ASP A 144 17.43 18.32 3.43
C ASP A 144 18.13 18.28 2.05
N ASP A 145 19.34 18.81 1.97
CA ASP A 145 20.13 18.85 0.72
C ASP A 145 20.48 17.44 0.18
N LYS A 146 20.32 16.41 1.00
CA LYS A 146 20.59 15.00 0.64
C LYS A 146 19.32 14.24 0.25
N GLY A 147 18.13 14.83 0.39
CA GLY A 147 16.85 14.24 0.03
C GLY A 147 15.86 14.14 1.20
N ILE A 148 15.19 12.98 1.33
CA ILE A 148 14.25 12.74 2.42
C ILE A 148 15.03 12.37 3.68
N ASN A 149 14.91 13.21 4.71
CA ASN A 149 15.55 13.00 6.01
C ASN A 149 14.64 12.24 6.99
N ALA A 150 13.33 12.59 7.03
CA ALA A 150 12.38 11.95 7.92
C ALA A 150 10.96 11.97 7.38
N VAL A 151 10.14 11.04 7.87
CA VAL A 151 8.68 11.08 7.79
C VAL A 151 8.17 11.24 9.21
N ILE A 152 7.51 12.36 9.51
CA ILE A 152 7.01 12.68 10.84
C ILE A 152 5.49 12.58 10.82
N GLU A 153 4.94 11.70 11.64
CA GLU A 153 3.49 11.56 11.77
C GLU A 153 2.86 12.84 12.36
N HIS A 154 1.61 13.14 11.97
CA HIS A 154 0.95 14.39 12.35
C HIS A 154 0.92 14.64 13.88
N TYR A 155 0.72 13.59 14.68
CA TYR A 155 0.69 13.68 16.15
C TYR A 155 2.08 13.96 16.78
N MET A 156 3.15 13.87 16.00
CA MET A 156 4.53 14.19 16.39
C MET A 156 5.02 15.48 15.73
N ALA A 157 4.25 16.03 14.78
CA ALA A 157 4.58 17.26 14.07
C ALA A 157 4.02 18.45 14.87
N SER A 158 4.87 19.14 15.60
CA SER A 158 4.56 20.42 16.27
C SER A 158 4.69 21.60 15.33
#